data_ef1430ea20b2c325da63f65a8b99969b
#
_entry.id   ef1430ea20b2c325da63f65a8b99969b
#
_cell.length_a   1.000
_cell.length_b   1.000
_cell.length_c   1.000
_cell.angle_alpha   90.00
_cell.angle_beta   90.00
_cell.angle_gamma   90.00
#
_symmetry.space_group_name_H-M   'P 1'
#
loop_
_entity.id
_entity.type
_entity.pdbx_description
1 polymer ?
#
loop_
_entity_poly.entity_id
_entity_poly.type
_entity_poly.pdbx_seq_one_letter_code
_entity_poly.pdbx_strand_id
1 'polypeptide(L)'
;MSLPATPLAPPSAPSTRPPLLRLVPPPAEDAPTQEPLPGEHDAAPTTTTEGVAADAERAAVTIARALAEVLAGNRNPAQVRPALVPRVAHLLDHLVRSGAAEGMRLAGLRLQSPRDGVVEATGRLASPRRCAAFALRLERRPRRWAVTVLEAALAPDGRVAARS
;
A
#
# COMPACT_ATOMS: atom_id res chain seq x y z
N MET A 1 -11.06 -61.22 -43.05
CA MET A 1 -11.52 -61.09 -41.64
C MET A 1 -10.61 -60.07 -40.97
N SER A 2 -11.09 -58.81 -40.89
CA SER A 2 -10.37 -57.68 -40.30
C SER A 2 -10.85 -57.47 -38.88
N LEU A 3 -9.90 -57.47 -37.92
CA LEU A 3 -10.17 -57.15 -36.52
C LEU A 3 -10.20 -55.62 -36.33
N PRO A 4 -11.14 -55.07 -35.57
CA PRO A 4 -11.15 -53.63 -35.27
C PRO A 4 -10.09 -53.32 -34.20
N ALA A 5 -9.29 -52.27 -34.44
CA ALA A 5 -8.36 -51.70 -33.48
C ALA A 5 -9.13 -50.90 -32.42
N THR A 6 -8.90 -51.26 -31.14
CA THR A 6 -9.39 -50.54 -29.97
C THR A 6 -8.54 -49.27 -29.76
N PRO A 7 -9.13 -48.08 -29.67
CA PRO A 7 -8.37 -46.87 -29.36
C PRO A 7 -7.92 -46.87 -27.86
N LEU A 8 -6.62 -46.75 -27.65
CA LEU A 8 -6.01 -46.63 -26.36
C LEU A 8 -6.31 -45.22 -25.77
N ALA A 9 -6.95 -45.18 -24.61
CA ALA A 9 -7.22 -43.92 -23.89
C ALA A 9 -5.93 -43.25 -23.42
N PRO A 10 -5.80 -41.92 -23.50
CA PRO A 10 -4.64 -41.22 -23.01
C PRO A 10 -4.54 -41.30 -21.45
N PRO A 11 -3.33 -41.38 -20.88
CA PRO A 11 -3.16 -41.40 -19.42
C PRO A 11 -3.61 -40.05 -18.83
N SER A 12 -4.43 -40.13 -17.80
CA SER A 12 -4.87 -38.99 -16.99
C SER A 12 -3.64 -38.37 -16.28
N ALA A 13 -3.34 -37.13 -16.59
CA ALA A 13 -2.31 -36.35 -15.90
C ALA A 13 -2.70 -36.17 -14.41
N PRO A 14 -1.76 -36.32 -13.46
CA PRO A 14 -2.04 -36.03 -12.07
C PRO A 14 -2.30 -34.54 -11.89
N SER A 15 -3.49 -34.23 -11.41
CA SER A 15 -3.88 -32.85 -11.02
C SER A 15 -3.13 -32.45 -9.77
N THR A 16 -1.97 -31.80 -9.92
CA THR A 16 -1.24 -31.20 -8.82
C THR A 16 -1.91 -29.88 -8.45
N ARG A 17 -3.00 -29.97 -7.68
CA ARG A 17 -3.51 -28.79 -6.98
C ARG A 17 -2.49 -28.43 -5.90
N PRO A 18 -1.98 -27.17 -5.86
CA PRO A 18 -1.19 -26.73 -4.72
C PRO A 18 -2.07 -26.81 -3.46
N PRO A 19 -1.49 -27.18 -2.31
CA PRO A 19 -2.23 -27.23 -1.05
C PRO A 19 -2.76 -25.82 -0.76
N LEU A 20 -4.07 -25.71 -0.60
CA LEU A 20 -4.71 -24.50 -0.10
C LEU A 20 -4.13 -24.28 1.32
N LEU A 21 -3.27 -23.28 1.48
CA LEU A 21 -2.88 -22.78 2.78
C LEU A 21 -4.17 -22.36 3.51
N ARG A 22 -4.63 -23.23 4.39
CA ARG A 22 -5.73 -22.93 5.29
C ARG A 22 -5.22 -21.88 6.27
N LEU A 23 -5.53 -20.62 6.00
CA LEU A 23 -5.28 -19.53 6.94
C LEU A 23 -6.11 -19.84 8.19
N VAL A 24 -5.46 -20.37 9.23
CA VAL A 24 -6.07 -20.50 10.55
C VAL A 24 -6.15 -19.07 11.08
N PRO A 25 -7.37 -18.51 11.30
CA PRO A 25 -7.45 -17.23 11.95
C PRO A 25 -6.81 -17.35 13.33
N PRO A 26 -5.99 -16.38 13.77
CA PRO A 26 -5.51 -16.34 15.15
C PRO A 26 -6.73 -16.36 16.08
N PRO A 27 -6.61 -16.98 17.28
CA PRO A 27 -7.67 -16.90 18.26
C PRO A 27 -8.01 -15.42 18.48
N ALA A 28 -9.29 -15.11 18.50
CA ALA A 28 -9.77 -13.78 18.83
C ALA A 28 -9.42 -13.50 20.31
N GLU A 29 -8.21 -13.00 20.53
CA GLU A 29 -7.92 -12.28 21.76
C GLU A 29 -8.66 -10.95 21.62
N ASP A 30 -9.48 -10.64 22.62
CA ASP A 30 -10.21 -9.39 22.74
C ASP A 30 -9.23 -8.21 22.62
N ALA A 31 -8.98 -7.77 21.38
CA ALA A 31 -8.32 -6.52 21.15
C ALA A 31 -9.27 -5.43 21.65
N PRO A 32 -8.89 -4.64 22.66
CA PRO A 32 -9.73 -3.54 23.10
C PRO A 32 -10.02 -2.68 21.88
N THR A 33 -11.30 -2.55 21.54
CA THR A 33 -11.79 -1.58 20.57
C THR A 33 -11.40 -0.21 21.12
N GLN A 34 -10.27 0.32 20.68
CA GLN A 34 -9.91 1.70 20.94
C GLN A 34 -10.90 2.56 20.16
N GLU A 35 -11.92 3.03 20.86
CA GLU A 35 -12.70 4.15 20.37
C GLU A 35 -11.73 5.31 20.10
N PRO A 36 -11.77 5.95 18.90
CA PRO A 36 -10.94 7.12 18.63
C PRO A 36 -11.30 8.20 19.63
N LEU A 37 -10.33 8.59 20.46
CA LEU A 37 -10.48 9.69 21.40
C LEU A 37 -10.86 10.96 20.62
N PRO A 38 -11.90 11.69 21.03
CA PRO A 38 -12.26 12.96 20.41
C PRO A 38 -11.10 13.96 20.65
N GLY A 39 -10.42 14.35 19.58
CA GLY A 39 -9.31 15.31 19.64
C GLY A 39 -8.05 14.92 18.85
N GLU A 40 -7.91 13.69 18.36
CA GLU A 40 -6.73 13.26 17.59
C GLU A 40 -6.62 13.88 16.18
N HIS A 41 -7.55 14.73 15.79
CA HIS A 41 -7.60 15.23 14.42
C HIS A 41 -6.54 16.30 14.10
N ASP A 42 -5.89 16.91 15.10
CA ASP A 42 -4.82 17.92 14.93
C ASP A 42 -3.43 17.43 15.34
N ALA A 43 -3.29 16.19 15.81
CA ALA A 43 -2.00 15.64 16.17
C ALA A 43 -1.08 15.49 14.93
N ALA A 44 0.20 15.79 15.11
CA ALA A 44 1.21 15.51 14.09
C ALA A 44 1.23 14.01 13.77
N PRO A 45 1.47 13.61 12.50
CA PRO A 45 1.48 12.20 12.13
C PRO A 45 2.57 11.45 12.91
N THR A 46 2.18 10.36 13.55
CA THR A 46 3.13 9.47 14.23
C THR A 46 3.98 8.76 13.20
N THR A 47 5.30 8.83 13.33
CA THR A 47 6.24 8.11 12.46
C THR A 47 6.94 7.02 13.28
N THR A 48 6.86 5.78 12.81
CA THR A 48 7.60 4.64 13.38
C THR A 48 8.61 4.17 12.35
N THR A 49 9.87 4.01 12.78
CA THR A 49 11.00 3.65 11.91
C THR A 49 11.68 2.41 12.46
N GLU A 50 11.94 1.42 11.60
CA GLU A 50 12.61 0.18 11.96
C GLU A 50 13.73 -0.13 10.95
N GLY A 51 14.97 -0.16 11.45
CA GLY A 51 16.15 -0.54 10.66
C GLY A 51 16.48 0.35 9.46
N VAL A 52 15.98 1.60 9.44
CA VAL A 52 16.17 2.53 8.32
C VAL A 52 17.30 3.49 8.61
N ALA A 53 18.26 3.60 7.70
CA ALA A 53 19.34 4.60 7.80
C ALA A 53 18.78 6.03 7.75
N ALA A 54 19.41 6.96 8.50
CA ALA A 54 18.87 8.30 8.69
C ALA A 54 18.67 9.13 7.39
N ASP A 55 19.50 8.91 6.36
CA ASP A 55 19.33 9.56 5.06
C ASP A 55 18.13 9.01 4.29
N ALA A 56 17.94 7.69 4.37
CA ALA A 56 16.82 6.97 3.77
C ALA A 56 15.50 7.34 4.48
N GLU A 57 15.50 7.43 5.81
CA GLU A 57 14.37 7.85 6.60
C GLU A 57 13.91 9.26 6.21
N ARG A 58 14.85 10.24 6.20
CA ARG A 58 14.51 11.61 5.80
C ARG A 58 13.92 11.69 4.41
N ALA A 59 14.49 10.96 3.45
CA ALA A 59 13.97 10.92 2.08
C ALA A 59 12.56 10.29 2.04
N ALA A 60 12.36 9.16 2.71
CA ALA A 60 11.09 8.45 2.73
C ALA A 60 9.99 9.27 3.41
N VAL A 61 10.27 9.88 4.56
CA VAL A 61 9.31 10.77 5.26
C VAL A 61 8.92 11.95 4.38
N THR A 62 9.90 12.61 3.76
CA THR A 62 9.66 13.77 2.89
C THR A 62 8.79 13.40 1.70
N ILE A 63 9.10 12.30 1.01
CA ILE A 63 8.37 11.86 -0.17
C ILE A 63 6.97 11.36 0.22
N ALA A 64 6.84 10.57 1.29
CA ALA A 64 5.55 10.04 1.74
C ALA A 64 4.59 11.16 2.16
N ARG A 65 5.08 12.17 2.88
CA ARG A 65 4.28 13.36 3.25
C ARG A 65 3.84 14.13 2.02
N ALA A 66 4.76 14.41 1.10
CA ALA A 66 4.42 15.12 -0.14
C ALA A 66 3.39 14.37 -0.98
N LEU A 67 3.49 13.03 -1.07
CA LEU A 67 2.49 12.20 -1.76
C LEU A 67 1.14 12.22 -1.04
N ALA A 68 1.12 12.15 0.29
CA ALA A 68 -0.12 12.29 1.06
C ALA A 68 -0.81 13.63 0.82
N GLU A 69 -0.05 14.72 0.78
CA GLU A 69 -0.58 16.06 0.47
C GLU A 69 -1.11 16.16 -0.97
N VAL A 70 -0.45 15.51 -1.94
CA VAL A 70 -0.94 15.44 -3.32
C VAL A 70 -2.25 14.66 -3.40
N LEU A 71 -2.35 13.51 -2.75
CA LEU A 71 -3.56 12.68 -2.70
C LEU A 71 -4.72 13.43 -2.02
N ALA A 72 -4.41 14.24 -1.02
CA ALA A 72 -5.39 15.07 -0.30
C ALA A 72 -5.82 16.33 -1.07
N GLY A 73 -5.20 16.64 -2.20
CA GLY A 73 -5.46 17.84 -2.99
C GLY A 73 -4.73 19.11 -2.49
N ASN A 74 -3.85 18.99 -1.50
CA ASN A 74 -3.16 20.12 -0.85
C ASN A 74 -1.82 20.47 -1.51
N ARG A 75 -1.37 19.70 -2.51
CA ARG A 75 -0.10 19.91 -3.20
C ARG A 75 -0.22 19.58 -4.69
N ASN A 76 0.47 20.36 -5.53
CA ASN A 76 0.51 20.09 -6.96
C ASN A 76 1.31 18.81 -7.25
N PRO A 77 0.74 17.83 -8.01
CA PRO A 77 1.41 16.58 -8.39
C PRO A 77 2.77 16.78 -9.08
N ALA A 78 2.96 17.88 -9.82
CA ALA A 78 4.21 18.19 -10.50
C ALA A 78 5.41 18.26 -9.56
N GLN A 79 5.21 18.61 -8.29
CA GLN A 79 6.28 18.75 -7.31
C GLN A 79 6.85 17.40 -6.84
N VAL A 80 6.11 16.32 -6.93
CA VAL A 80 6.56 14.98 -6.55
C VAL A 80 7.01 14.14 -7.72
N ARG A 81 6.62 14.49 -8.96
CA ARG A 81 6.98 13.76 -10.19
C ARG A 81 8.45 13.43 -10.32
N PRO A 82 9.42 14.33 -9.99
CA PRO A 82 10.84 13.99 -10.08
C PRO A 82 11.26 12.80 -9.21
N ALA A 83 10.51 12.50 -8.14
CA ALA A 83 10.77 11.37 -7.26
C ALA A 83 10.06 10.07 -7.69
N LEU A 84 9.25 10.10 -8.76
CA LEU A 84 8.45 8.95 -9.19
C LEU A 84 9.01 8.32 -10.46
N VAL A 85 8.86 6.99 -10.59
CA VAL A 85 9.00 6.34 -11.90
C VAL A 85 7.74 6.58 -12.74
N PRO A 86 7.79 6.55 -14.09
CA PRO A 86 6.67 6.94 -14.95
C PRO A 86 5.35 6.24 -14.62
N ARG A 87 5.39 4.92 -14.39
CA ARG A 87 4.17 4.15 -14.05
C ARG A 87 3.52 4.62 -12.74
N VAL A 88 4.32 5.01 -11.74
CA VAL A 88 3.83 5.52 -10.45
C VAL A 88 3.23 6.91 -10.63
N ALA A 89 3.83 7.75 -11.48
CA ALA A 89 3.28 9.06 -11.79
C ALA A 89 1.89 8.96 -12.47
N HIS A 90 1.71 8.05 -13.42
CA HIS A 90 0.41 7.81 -14.04
C HIS A 90 -0.65 7.29 -13.05
N LEU A 91 -0.24 6.38 -12.15
CA LEU A 91 -1.14 5.90 -11.09
C LEU A 91 -1.53 7.03 -10.14
N LEU A 92 -0.57 7.86 -9.73
CA LEU A 92 -0.84 9.02 -8.88
C LEU A 92 -1.84 9.96 -9.53
N ASP A 93 -1.68 10.27 -10.83
CA ASP A 93 -2.62 11.11 -11.56
C ASP A 93 -4.04 10.51 -11.58
N HIS A 94 -4.16 9.19 -11.69
CA HIS A 94 -5.44 8.51 -11.61
C HIS A 94 -6.07 8.63 -10.22
N LEU A 95 -5.29 8.38 -9.16
CA LEU A 95 -5.74 8.48 -7.77
C LEU A 95 -6.17 9.91 -7.41
N VAL A 96 -5.44 10.93 -7.84
CA VAL A 96 -5.80 12.34 -7.64
C VAL A 96 -7.12 12.67 -8.33
N ARG A 97 -7.29 12.26 -9.60
CA ARG A 97 -8.55 12.49 -10.33
C ARG A 97 -9.75 11.78 -9.70
N SER A 98 -9.55 10.67 -9.01
CA SER A 98 -10.65 9.99 -8.31
C SER A 98 -11.20 10.77 -7.12
N GLY A 99 -10.43 11.71 -6.56
CA GLY A 99 -10.80 12.48 -5.37
C GLY A 99 -10.96 11.64 -4.09
N ALA A 100 -10.61 10.34 -4.14
CA ALA A 100 -10.92 9.41 -3.05
C ALA A 100 -10.23 9.74 -1.71
N ALA A 101 -9.11 10.48 -1.74
CA ALA A 101 -8.40 10.93 -0.54
C ALA A 101 -8.52 12.45 -0.30
N GLU A 102 -9.35 13.15 -1.07
CA GLU A 102 -9.51 14.59 -0.94
C GLU A 102 -9.93 15.00 0.48
N GLY A 103 -9.25 16.03 1.03
CA GLY A 103 -9.48 16.54 2.38
C GLY A 103 -9.01 15.62 3.50
N MET A 104 -8.35 14.50 3.19
CA MET A 104 -7.69 13.65 4.19
C MET A 104 -6.31 14.22 4.54
N ARG A 105 -5.73 13.76 5.66
CA ARG A 105 -4.37 14.10 6.06
C ARG A 105 -3.59 12.85 6.46
N LEU A 106 -2.28 12.94 6.38
CA LEU A 106 -1.41 11.88 6.91
C LEU A 106 -1.53 11.84 8.44
N ALA A 107 -2.03 10.74 8.97
CA ALA A 107 -2.23 10.51 10.39
C ALA A 107 -1.19 9.56 11.00
N GLY A 108 -0.48 8.80 10.17
CA GLY A 108 0.61 7.94 10.64
C GLY A 108 1.45 7.47 9.46
N LEU A 109 2.71 7.17 9.75
CA LEU A 109 3.68 6.67 8.78
C LEU A 109 4.55 5.61 9.46
N ARG A 110 4.66 4.44 8.84
CA ARG A 110 5.59 3.40 9.24
C ARG A 110 6.62 3.21 8.14
N LEU A 111 7.89 3.12 8.54
CA LEU A 111 9.02 2.88 7.64
C LEU A 111 9.74 1.61 8.07
N GLN A 112 10.18 0.83 7.09
CA GLN A 112 11.04 -0.32 7.29
C GLN A 112 12.02 -0.46 6.13
N SER A 113 13.19 -1.02 6.39
CA SER A 113 14.21 -1.29 5.36
C SER A 113 14.39 -2.79 5.23
N PRO A 114 13.79 -3.44 4.21
CA PRO A 114 13.95 -4.87 4.00
C PRO A 114 15.36 -5.25 3.52
N ARG A 115 16.10 -4.29 2.97
CA ARG A 115 17.50 -4.42 2.55
C ARG A 115 18.09 -3.04 2.24
N ASP A 116 19.40 -2.98 2.13
CA ASP A 116 20.12 -1.76 1.77
C ASP A 116 19.60 -1.13 0.47
N GLY A 117 19.43 0.18 0.49
CA GLY A 117 18.95 0.94 -0.66
C GLY A 117 17.47 0.76 -0.99
N VAL A 118 16.68 0.12 -0.12
CA VAL A 118 15.24 -0.04 -0.25
C VAL A 118 14.55 0.40 1.04
N VAL A 119 13.52 1.23 0.92
CA VAL A 119 12.63 1.59 2.02
C VAL A 119 11.20 1.29 1.62
N GLU A 120 10.46 0.66 2.49
CA GLU A 120 9.02 0.51 2.41
C GLU A 120 8.36 1.44 3.43
N ALA A 121 7.38 2.18 2.95
CA ALA A 121 6.64 3.13 3.75
C ALA A 121 5.15 2.85 3.65
N THR A 122 4.48 2.70 4.78
CA THR A 122 3.03 2.58 4.85
C THR A 122 2.48 3.81 5.54
N GLY A 123 1.58 4.54 4.85
CA GLY A 123 0.94 5.73 5.35
C GLY A 123 -0.54 5.52 5.63
N ARG A 124 -1.03 6.05 6.74
CA ARG A 124 -2.46 6.13 7.07
C ARG A 124 -2.94 7.54 6.81
N LEU A 125 -3.94 7.67 5.94
CA LEU A 125 -4.67 8.92 5.71
C LEU A 125 -5.95 8.90 6.54
N ALA A 126 -6.31 10.03 7.11
CA ALA A 126 -7.52 10.16 7.91
C ALA A 126 -8.22 11.50 7.70
N SER A 127 -9.53 11.47 7.83
CA SER A 127 -10.42 12.61 8.02
C SER A 127 -11.42 12.25 9.13
N PRO A 128 -12.25 13.17 9.62
CA PRO A 128 -13.21 12.86 10.70
C PRO A 128 -14.16 11.70 10.43
N ARG A 129 -14.34 11.33 9.15
CA ARG A 129 -15.31 10.30 8.75
C ARG A 129 -14.72 9.16 7.95
N ARG A 130 -13.44 9.26 7.53
CA ARG A 130 -12.82 8.29 6.62
C ARG A 130 -11.39 7.99 7.02
N CYS A 131 -10.99 6.75 6.80
CA CYS A 131 -9.62 6.31 6.92
C CYS A 131 -9.22 5.58 5.64
N ALA A 132 -7.99 5.78 5.18
CA ALA A 132 -7.43 5.12 4.01
C ALA A 132 -5.95 4.83 4.27
N ALA A 133 -5.37 3.97 3.44
CA ALA A 133 -3.95 3.65 3.51
C ALA A 133 -3.31 3.70 2.14
N PHE A 134 -2.01 3.98 2.14
CA PHE A 134 -1.16 3.79 0.97
C PHE A 134 0.15 3.12 1.37
N ALA A 135 0.77 2.42 0.44
CA ALA A 135 2.09 1.84 0.58
C ALA A 135 3.00 2.33 -0.54
N LEU A 136 4.25 2.59 -0.19
CA LEU A 136 5.30 3.03 -1.10
C LEU A 136 6.50 2.11 -0.97
N ARG A 137 7.14 1.84 -2.09
CA ARG A 137 8.49 1.31 -2.12
C ARG A 137 9.41 2.35 -2.76
N LEU A 138 10.44 2.73 -2.01
CA LEU A 138 11.49 3.64 -2.46
C LEU A 138 12.76 2.85 -2.71
N GLU A 139 13.44 3.15 -3.79
CA GLU A 139 14.73 2.57 -4.12
C GLU A 139 15.77 3.66 -4.33
N ARG A 140 16.98 3.40 -3.82
CA ARG A 140 18.11 4.29 -4.02
C ARG A 140 18.56 4.23 -5.47
N ARG A 141 18.64 5.37 -6.11
CA ARG A 141 19.22 5.58 -7.43
C ARG A 141 20.53 6.37 -7.29
N PRO A 142 21.40 6.43 -8.29
CA PRO A 142 22.73 7.05 -8.16
C PRO A 142 22.72 8.47 -7.60
N ARG A 143 21.65 9.24 -7.80
CA ARG A 143 21.56 10.65 -7.39
C ARG A 143 20.35 10.99 -6.54
N ARG A 144 19.46 10.04 -6.26
CA ARG A 144 18.19 10.31 -5.56
C ARG A 144 17.52 9.03 -5.07
N TRP A 145 16.55 9.18 -4.19
CA TRP A 145 15.55 8.15 -3.92
C TRP A 145 14.40 8.27 -4.93
N ALA A 146 13.89 7.13 -5.40
CA ALA A 146 12.77 7.09 -6.33
C ALA A 146 11.69 6.13 -5.84
N VAL A 147 10.42 6.55 -5.93
CA VAL A 147 9.27 5.69 -5.66
C VAL A 147 9.08 4.78 -6.86
N THR A 148 9.23 3.48 -6.65
CA THR A 148 9.10 2.44 -7.67
C THR A 148 7.79 1.69 -7.59
N VAL A 149 7.12 1.72 -6.42
CA VAL A 149 5.79 1.17 -6.20
C VAL A 149 4.95 2.17 -5.41
N LEU A 150 3.71 2.31 -5.79
CA LEU A 150 2.65 2.98 -5.04
C LEU A 150 1.44 2.06 -5.08
N GLU A 151 0.89 1.76 -3.91
CA GLU A 151 -0.39 1.08 -3.74
C GLU A 151 -1.25 1.94 -2.83
N ALA A 152 -2.55 1.99 -3.08
CA ALA A 152 -3.46 2.78 -2.27
C ALA A 152 -4.80 2.07 -2.11
N ALA A 153 -5.21 1.92 -0.86
CA ALA A 153 -6.53 1.43 -0.47
C ALA A 153 -7.42 2.64 -0.16
N LEU A 154 -7.88 3.29 -1.23
CA LEU A 154 -8.75 4.45 -1.20
C LEU A 154 -10.16 3.99 -1.60
N ALA A 155 -11.05 3.79 -0.63
CA ALA A 155 -12.44 3.47 -0.92
C ALA A 155 -13.17 4.75 -1.39
N PRO A 156 -13.79 4.76 -2.58
CA PRO A 156 -14.48 5.94 -3.10
C PRO A 156 -15.64 6.40 -2.20
N ASP A 157 -16.22 5.51 -1.41
CA ASP A 157 -17.45 5.78 -0.66
C ASP A 157 -17.28 5.83 0.87
N GLY A 158 -16.04 5.85 1.38
CA GLY A 158 -15.80 5.91 2.83
C GLY A 158 -16.28 4.71 3.64
N ARG A 159 -16.72 3.62 3.00
CA ARG A 159 -17.06 2.38 3.66
C ARG A 159 -15.78 1.60 3.90
N VAL A 160 -15.38 1.52 5.16
CA VAL A 160 -14.51 0.43 5.61
C VAL A 160 -15.23 -0.85 5.22
N ALA A 161 -14.63 -1.66 4.35
CA ALA A 161 -15.15 -2.98 4.07
C ALA A 161 -15.11 -3.76 5.39
N ALA A 162 -16.23 -3.78 6.09
CA ALA A 162 -16.43 -4.70 7.20
C ALA A 162 -16.34 -6.10 6.58
N ARG A 163 -15.27 -6.80 6.86
CA ARG A 163 -15.15 -8.22 6.53
C ARG A 163 -16.17 -8.96 7.40
N SER A 164 -17.19 -9.48 6.74
CA SER A 164 -18.05 -10.52 7.30
C SER A 164 -17.28 -11.83 7.41
#